data_d8bbcfe7a488f85f40f0bbc005d8032f
#
_entry.id   d8bbcfe7a488f85f40f0bbc005d8032f
#
_cell.length_a   1.000
_cell.length_b   1.000
_cell.length_c   1.000
_cell.angle_alpha   90.00
_cell.angle_beta   90.00
_cell.angle_gamma   90.00
#
_symmetry.space_group_name_H-M   'P 1'
#
loop_
_entity.id
_entity.type
_entity.pdbx_description
1 polymer ?
#
loop_
_entity_poly.entity_id
_entity_poly.type
_entity_poly.pdbx_seq_one_letter_code
_entity_poly.pdbx_strand_id
1 'polypeptide(L)'
;MLQTIESINNVVNNFIWGVPAMICIIGVGLYLSLRTGFVQIREFPYALKTTLGRIFKKKEASDGSMTPFQAVCTALAGTVGTGNIAGVAGAIAIGGPGAVFWMWVSAILGMCTKFTEVTLAVHFRERNRHGDYVGGPMYYIKNGLGKNWRFLAVLYSAFGVLTVFGTGNATQVNTITTAIDTALINFNVISESSTGRLNLILGIVITLLVGMVLLGGIKRIGSVSEKLVPFMALFYIVLALGVVILNIGRVPAVFHDIVYGAFNPSAVTGGVIGSFFLSMKKGVSRGIFSNEAGLGTGSIAHACADTSKPVKQGMFGIFEVFADTIVICTLTALVILVSGVPVNYGAAAGAELTISGFTATYGGWVSIFTAVAMCCFAFSTIIGWGLYGARCIEFLFSAKIIRPFMIAYSLVAIIGATVDLGLLWSIAETFNGLMAIPNLIGVFLLSGTAITLTKEYFAQK
;
A
#
# COMPACT_ATOMS: atom_id res chain seq x y z
N MET A 1 2.11 -18.71 -26.96
CA MET A 1 1.03 -18.07 -26.19
C MET A 1 1.54 -17.43 -24.89
N LEU A 2 2.17 -18.15 -23.96
CA LEU A 2 2.70 -17.55 -22.70
C LEU A 2 3.72 -16.44 -22.97
N GLN A 3 4.70 -16.65 -23.82
CA GLN A 3 5.69 -15.62 -24.20
C GLN A 3 5.05 -14.37 -24.82
N THR A 4 3.97 -14.54 -25.60
CA THR A 4 3.23 -13.41 -26.18
C THR A 4 2.51 -12.62 -25.11
N ILE A 5 1.88 -13.31 -24.14
CA ILE A 5 1.23 -12.67 -22.98
C ILE A 5 2.26 -11.90 -22.14
N GLU A 6 3.40 -12.51 -21.85
CA GLU A 6 4.48 -11.90 -21.12
C GLU A 6 5.04 -10.66 -21.83
N SER A 7 5.26 -10.75 -23.14
CA SER A 7 5.73 -9.60 -23.95
C SER A 7 4.73 -8.43 -23.93
N ILE A 8 3.44 -8.69 -24.11
CA ILE A 8 2.39 -7.66 -24.04
C ILE A 8 2.33 -7.07 -22.62
N ASN A 9 2.35 -7.93 -21.61
CA ASN A 9 2.32 -7.48 -20.22
C ASN A 9 3.50 -6.58 -19.89
N ASN A 10 4.71 -6.93 -20.34
CA ASN A 10 5.92 -6.14 -20.10
C ASN A 10 5.84 -4.76 -20.77
N VAL A 11 5.28 -4.66 -21.98
CA VAL A 11 5.07 -3.38 -22.65
C VAL A 11 4.10 -2.51 -21.86
N VAL A 12 2.95 -3.08 -21.45
CA VAL A 12 1.93 -2.35 -20.69
C VAL A 12 2.46 -1.97 -19.29
N ASN A 13 3.11 -2.87 -18.61
CA ASN A 13 3.70 -2.63 -17.27
C ASN A 13 4.75 -1.51 -17.32
N ASN A 14 5.65 -1.55 -18.31
CA ASN A 14 6.65 -0.50 -18.50
C ASN A 14 6.06 0.86 -18.83
N PHE A 15 4.92 0.92 -19.52
CA PHE A 15 4.19 2.16 -19.75
C PHE A 15 3.53 2.68 -18.47
N ILE A 16 2.79 1.82 -17.77
CA ILE A 16 2.02 2.18 -16.56
C ILE A 16 2.92 2.60 -15.39
N TRP A 17 4.04 1.89 -15.20
CA TRP A 17 5.05 2.24 -14.19
C TRP A 17 6.21 3.05 -14.79
N GLY A 18 6.00 3.56 -16.01
CA GLY A 18 6.95 4.38 -16.74
C GLY A 18 6.77 5.88 -16.47
N VAL A 19 7.59 6.67 -17.15
CA VAL A 19 7.60 8.14 -17.04
C VAL A 19 6.24 8.78 -17.29
N PRO A 20 5.43 8.39 -18.32
CA PRO A 20 4.16 9.04 -18.58
C PRO A 20 3.17 8.95 -17.42
N ALA A 21 3.01 7.76 -16.85
CA ALA A 21 2.08 7.58 -15.72
C ALA A 21 2.57 8.28 -14.45
N MET A 22 3.88 8.25 -14.18
CA MET A 22 4.46 9.01 -13.07
C MET A 22 4.22 10.51 -13.20
N ILE A 23 4.37 11.07 -14.40
CA ILE A 23 4.06 12.49 -14.66
C ILE A 23 2.59 12.78 -14.37
N CYS A 24 1.67 11.90 -14.77
CA CYS A 24 0.25 12.05 -14.47
C CYS A 24 -0.03 12.00 -12.96
N ILE A 25 0.51 11.01 -12.24
CA ILE A 25 0.26 10.86 -10.80
C ILE A 25 0.86 12.03 -10.01
N ILE A 26 2.13 12.36 -10.26
CA ILE A 26 2.81 13.48 -9.62
C ILE A 26 2.18 14.82 -10.05
N GLY A 27 1.83 14.98 -11.34
CA GLY A 27 1.20 16.18 -11.86
C GLY A 27 -0.17 16.44 -11.24
N VAL A 28 -1.02 15.43 -11.11
CA VAL A 28 -2.30 15.54 -10.40
C VAL A 28 -2.08 15.87 -8.93
N GLY A 29 -1.15 15.23 -8.25
CA GLY A 29 -0.80 15.52 -6.85
C GLY A 29 -0.31 16.95 -6.65
N LEU A 30 0.54 17.47 -7.55
CA LEU A 30 1.01 18.84 -7.54
C LEU A 30 -0.12 19.83 -7.82
N TYR A 31 -0.94 19.57 -8.85
CA TYR A 31 -2.11 20.40 -9.17
C TYR A 31 -3.06 20.51 -7.97
N LEU A 32 -3.40 19.39 -7.32
CA LEU A 32 -4.25 19.38 -6.15
C LEU A 32 -3.61 20.12 -4.98
N SER A 33 -2.31 19.94 -4.76
CA SER A 33 -1.56 20.64 -3.70
C SER A 33 -1.60 22.16 -3.88
N LEU A 34 -1.37 22.65 -5.10
CA LEU A 34 -1.47 24.06 -5.42
C LEU A 34 -2.89 24.60 -5.24
N ARG A 35 -3.89 23.88 -5.75
CA ARG A 35 -5.31 24.31 -5.68
C ARG A 35 -5.89 24.29 -4.27
N THR A 36 -5.38 23.43 -3.38
CA THR A 36 -5.80 23.36 -1.96
C THR A 36 -4.92 24.21 -1.04
N GLY A 37 -3.91 24.90 -1.56
CA GLY A 37 -2.94 25.67 -0.77
C GLY A 37 -2.10 24.77 0.12
N PHE A 38 -1.61 23.64 -0.43
CA PHE A 38 -0.80 22.65 0.27
C PHE A 38 -1.46 22.18 1.58
N VAL A 39 -2.73 21.78 1.52
CA VAL A 39 -3.51 21.32 2.69
C VAL A 39 -2.79 20.24 3.49
N GLN A 40 -2.07 19.33 2.82
CA GLN A 40 -1.30 18.25 3.44
C GLN A 40 -0.14 18.76 4.31
N ILE A 41 0.38 19.95 4.07
CA ILE A 41 1.43 20.57 4.88
C ILE A 41 0.78 21.51 5.92
N ARG A 42 -0.08 22.42 5.48
CA ARG A 42 -0.72 23.43 6.32
C ARG A 42 -1.55 22.82 7.44
N GLU A 43 -2.32 21.78 7.14
CA GLU A 43 -3.22 21.14 8.09
C GLU A 43 -2.66 19.82 8.65
N PHE A 44 -1.36 19.55 8.46
CA PHE A 44 -0.72 18.33 8.93
C PHE A 44 -0.84 18.12 10.45
N PRO A 45 -0.63 19.16 11.32
CA PRO A 45 -0.85 19.00 12.75
C PRO A 45 -2.30 18.61 13.09
N TYR A 46 -3.26 19.11 12.32
CA TYR A 46 -4.68 18.74 12.49
C TYR A 46 -4.94 17.31 12.04
N ALA A 47 -4.32 16.85 10.95
CA ALA A 47 -4.40 15.45 10.50
C ALA A 47 -3.85 14.49 11.56
N LEU A 48 -2.67 14.78 12.13
CA LEU A 48 -2.09 14.00 13.24
C LEU A 48 -3.01 13.96 14.46
N LYS A 49 -3.47 15.12 14.92
CA LYS A 49 -4.38 15.22 16.08
C LYS A 49 -5.69 14.46 15.85
N THR A 50 -6.23 14.55 14.63
CA THR A 50 -7.49 13.88 14.27
C THR A 50 -7.35 12.38 14.27
N THR A 51 -6.21 11.85 13.83
CA THR A 51 -5.96 10.41 13.75
C THR A 51 -5.50 9.85 15.09
N LEU A 52 -4.39 10.34 15.63
CA LEU A 52 -3.82 9.83 16.87
C LEU A 52 -4.75 10.05 18.08
N GLY A 53 -5.47 11.16 18.11
CA GLY A 53 -6.44 11.43 19.17
C GLY A 53 -7.66 10.49 19.21
N ARG A 54 -7.80 9.61 18.21
CA ARG A 54 -8.85 8.57 18.18
C ARG A 54 -8.38 7.19 18.61
N ILE A 55 -7.08 6.93 18.69
CA ILE A 55 -6.51 5.65 19.14
C ILE A 55 -7.08 5.25 20.51
N PHE A 56 -7.27 6.24 21.41
CA PHE A 56 -7.75 6.01 22.77
C PHE A 56 -9.26 6.26 22.97
N LYS A 57 -9.98 6.65 21.91
CA LYS A 57 -11.43 6.94 22.00
C LYS A 57 -12.23 5.79 21.42
N LYS A 58 -12.73 4.92 22.27
CA LYS A 58 -13.71 3.90 21.87
C LYS A 58 -15.00 4.61 21.42
N LYS A 59 -15.41 4.40 20.18
CA LYS A 59 -16.71 4.80 19.65
C LYS A 59 -17.27 3.61 18.88
N GLU A 60 -18.51 3.27 19.12
CA GLU A 60 -19.21 2.29 18.30
C GLU A 60 -19.64 2.93 16.98
N ALA A 61 -19.51 2.19 15.89
CA ALA A 61 -20.01 2.58 14.59
C ALA A 61 -21.48 2.17 14.44
N SER A 62 -22.24 2.94 13.67
CA SER A 62 -23.59 2.57 13.27
C SER A 62 -23.60 1.27 12.45
N ASP A 63 -24.77 0.63 12.35
CA ASP A 63 -24.88 -0.59 11.52
C ASP A 63 -24.51 -0.32 10.05
N GLY A 64 -23.81 -1.26 9.46
CA GLY A 64 -23.32 -1.15 8.07
C GLY A 64 -22.16 -0.18 7.88
N SER A 65 -21.41 0.17 8.95
CA SER A 65 -20.26 1.08 8.89
C SER A 65 -19.11 0.63 9.78
N MET A 66 -17.95 1.30 9.60
CA MET A 66 -16.77 1.24 10.46
C MET A 66 -16.61 2.54 11.23
N THR A 67 -15.93 2.53 12.37
CA THR A 67 -15.47 3.79 12.95
C THR A 67 -14.46 4.46 12.00
N PRO A 68 -14.30 5.80 12.05
CA PRO A 68 -13.26 6.46 11.25
C PRO A 68 -11.84 5.91 11.49
N PHE A 69 -11.55 5.44 12.70
CA PHE A 69 -10.26 4.83 13.04
C PHE A 69 -10.15 3.43 12.44
N GLN A 70 -11.20 2.61 12.50
CA GLN A 70 -11.23 1.30 11.82
C GLN A 70 -11.04 1.44 10.30
N ALA A 71 -11.64 2.45 9.69
CA ALA A 71 -11.51 2.70 8.27
C ALA A 71 -10.06 3.07 7.87
N VAL A 72 -9.38 3.93 8.63
CA VAL A 72 -7.96 4.23 8.36
C VAL A 72 -7.06 3.03 8.64
N CYS A 73 -7.31 2.25 9.70
CA CYS A 73 -6.56 1.02 9.93
C CYS A 73 -6.77 -0.01 8.81
N THR A 74 -7.98 -0.09 8.26
CA THR A 74 -8.26 -0.98 7.12
C THR A 74 -7.58 -0.49 5.83
N ALA A 75 -7.51 0.82 5.60
CA ALA A 75 -6.75 1.40 4.50
C ALA A 75 -5.24 1.15 4.68
N LEU A 76 -4.69 1.43 5.87
CA LEU A 76 -3.30 1.11 6.21
C LEU A 76 -3.00 -0.40 6.14
N ALA A 77 -3.97 -1.27 6.44
CA ALA A 77 -3.81 -2.71 6.24
C ALA A 77 -3.55 -3.05 4.76
N GLY A 78 -4.18 -2.34 3.83
CA GLY A 78 -3.95 -2.51 2.39
C GLY A 78 -2.60 -1.96 1.93
N THR A 79 -2.17 -0.82 2.47
CA THR A 79 -0.97 -0.09 2.02
C THR A 79 0.31 -0.54 2.74
N VAL A 80 0.26 -0.70 4.08
CA VAL A 80 1.41 -1.14 4.87
C VAL A 80 1.56 -2.65 4.75
N GLY A 81 2.35 -3.07 3.81
CA GLY A 81 2.54 -4.46 3.43
C GLY A 81 3.99 -4.80 3.07
N THR A 82 4.15 -5.81 2.26
CA THR A 82 5.47 -6.24 1.76
C THR A 82 6.16 -5.17 0.92
N GLY A 83 5.41 -4.23 0.33
CA GLY A 83 5.94 -3.10 -0.41
C GLY A 83 6.85 -2.19 0.40
N ASN A 84 6.53 -1.99 1.69
CA ASN A 84 7.33 -1.17 2.61
C ASN A 84 8.67 -1.82 2.98
N ILE A 85 8.82 -3.10 2.79
CA ILE A 85 10.02 -3.88 3.11
C ILE A 85 10.77 -4.23 1.83
N ALA A 86 10.21 -5.08 0.99
CA ALA A 86 10.82 -5.53 -0.25
C ALA A 86 10.86 -4.44 -1.34
N GLY A 87 9.82 -3.60 -1.42
CA GLY A 87 9.75 -2.51 -2.41
C GLY A 87 10.81 -1.44 -2.18
N VAL A 88 11.06 -1.09 -0.92
CA VAL A 88 12.12 -0.12 -0.53
C VAL A 88 13.50 -0.70 -0.84
N ALA A 89 13.75 -1.97 -0.48
CA ALA A 89 15.00 -2.66 -0.81
C ALA A 89 15.27 -2.67 -2.32
N GLY A 90 14.26 -3.00 -3.12
CA GLY A 90 14.33 -2.96 -4.58
C GLY A 90 14.55 -1.55 -5.14
N ALA A 91 13.95 -0.51 -4.53
CA ALA A 91 14.20 0.87 -4.92
C ALA A 91 15.66 1.28 -4.70
N ILE A 92 16.22 0.94 -3.54
CA ILE A 92 17.62 1.24 -3.20
C ILE A 92 18.58 0.46 -4.11
N ALA A 93 18.34 -0.83 -4.32
CA ALA A 93 19.21 -1.68 -5.12
C ALA A 93 19.31 -1.22 -6.59
N ILE A 94 18.19 -0.81 -7.20
CA ILE A 94 18.15 -0.41 -8.62
C ILE A 94 18.28 1.10 -8.82
N GLY A 95 17.78 1.91 -7.88
CA GLY A 95 17.77 3.38 -7.97
C GLY A 95 18.84 4.07 -7.11
N GLY A 96 19.56 3.33 -6.28
CA GLY A 96 20.51 3.88 -5.30
C GLY A 96 19.82 4.48 -4.08
N PRO A 97 20.58 4.95 -3.08
CA PRO A 97 20.06 5.63 -1.90
C PRO A 97 19.14 6.81 -2.23
N GLY A 98 19.46 7.54 -3.32
CA GLY A 98 18.67 8.68 -3.79
C GLY A 98 17.21 8.34 -4.17
N ALA A 99 16.88 7.09 -4.45
CA ALA A 99 15.51 6.68 -4.68
C ALA A 99 14.60 6.97 -3.46
N VAL A 100 15.14 6.92 -2.24
CA VAL A 100 14.41 7.24 -1.00
C VAL A 100 13.94 8.69 -0.99
N PHE A 101 14.78 9.63 -1.43
CA PHE A 101 14.40 11.05 -1.57
C PHE A 101 13.19 11.20 -2.51
N TRP A 102 13.20 10.51 -3.64
CA TRP A 102 12.09 10.56 -4.59
C TRP A 102 10.83 9.86 -4.09
N MET A 103 10.96 8.87 -3.21
CA MET A 103 9.82 8.32 -2.46
C MET A 103 9.19 9.40 -1.56
N TRP A 104 10.00 10.21 -0.86
CA TRP A 104 9.49 11.31 -0.03
C TRP A 104 8.74 12.37 -0.86
N VAL A 105 9.31 12.77 -2.00
CA VAL A 105 8.66 13.72 -2.91
C VAL A 105 7.30 13.19 -3.37
N SER A 106 7.25 11.92 -3.81
CA SER A 106 5.99 11.30 -4.24
C SER A 106 4.98 11.20 -3.10
N ALA A 107 5.42 10.92 -1.87
CA ALA A 107 4.56 10.83 -0.70
C ALA A 107 3.97 12.20 -0.31
N ILE A 108 4.78 13.26 -0.30
CA ILE A 108 4.31 14.62 0.02
C ILE A 108 3.19 15.05 -0.93
N LEU A 109 3.34 14.80 -2.23
CA LEU A 109 2.30 15.08 -3.21
C LEU A 109 1.14 14.08 -3.13
N GLY A 110 1.46 12.82 -2.90
CA GLY A 110 0.51 11.73 -2.70
C GLY A 110 -0.43 11.93 -1.51
N MET A 111 0.04 12.60 -0.44
CA MET A 111 -0.83 12.96 0.71
C MET A 111 -2.03 13.80 0.25
N CYS A 112 -1.84 14.77 -0.66
CA CYS A 112 -2.92 15.60 -1.17
C CYS A 112 -3.85 14.81 -2.10
N THR A 113 -3.28 13.93 -2.93
CA THR A 113 -4.05 13.03 -3.79
C THR A 113 -4.94 12.12 -2.94
N LYS A 114 -4.37 11.43 -1.96
CA LYS A 114 -5.10 10.55 -1.03
C LYS A 114 -6.17 11.31 -0.24
N PHE A 115 -5.85 12.52 0.26
CA PHE A 115 -6.82 13.40 0.89
C PHE A 115 -8.03 13.66 -0.01
N THR A 116 -7.78 13.97 -1.28
CA THR A 116 -8.82 14.24 -2.27
C THR A 116 -9.64 12.99 -2.57
N GLU A 117 -8.99 11.84 -2.81
CA GLU A 117 -9.65 10.55 -3.03
C GLU A 117 -10.59 10.19 -1.89
N VAL A 118 -10.12 10.29 -0.65
CA VAL A 118 -10.92 9.99 0.55
C VAL A 118 -12.07 10.96 0.71
N THR A 119 -11.84 12.26 0.49
CA THR A 119 -12.89 13.30 0.57
C THR A 119 -13.98 13.01 -0.45
N LEU A 120 -13.64 12.74 -1.71
CA LEU A 120 -14.60 12.41 -2.76
C LEU A 120 -15.33 11.09 -2.47
N ALA A 121 -14.61 10.07 -1.98
CA ALA A 121 -15.19 8.76 -1.70
C ALA A 121 -16.26 8.83 -0.59
N VAL A 122 -16.04 9.63 0.44
CA VAL A 122 -17.03 9.83 1.52
C VAL A 122 -18.17 10.73 1.06
N HIS A 123 -17.90 11.73 0.22
CA HIS A 123 -18.92 12.65 -0.29
C HIS A 123 -19.90 11.94 -1.25
N PHE A 124 -19.41 11.13 -2.18
CA PHE A 124 -20.20 10.47 -3.22
C PHE A 124 -20.59 9.02 -2.91
N ARG A 125 -20.39 8.55 -1.68
CA ARG A 125 -20.76 7.19 -1.27
C ARG A 125 -22.26 6.98 -1.26
N GLU A 126 -22.64 5.71 -1.30
CA GLU A 126 -24.03 5.25 -1.23
C GLU A 126 -24.21 4.27 -0.06
N ARG A 127 -25.44 3.86 0.20
CA ARG A 127 -25.76 2.67 0.99
C ARG A 127 -26.22 1.55 0.05
N ASN A 128 -25.65 0.37 0.24
CA ASN A 128 -26.08 -0.81 -0.51
C ASN A 128 -27.41 -1.39 0.06
N ARG A 129 -27.87 -2.47 -0.54
CA ARG A 129 -29.12 -3.13 -0.13
C ARG A 129 -29.06 -3.74 1.28
N HIS A 130 -27.87 -3.93 1.83
CA HIS A 130 -27.65 -4.41 3.21
C HIS A 130 -27.49 -3.26 4.22
N GLY A 131 -27.57 -2.00 3.77
CA GLY A 131 -27.38 -0.83 4.59
C GLY A 131 -25.92 -0.42 4.79
N ASP A 132 -24.95 -1.15 4.21
CA ASP A 132 -23.54 -0.82 4.31
C ASP A 132 -23.21 0.43 3.50
N TYR A 133 -22.28 1.26 4.00
CA TYR A 133 -21.67 2.29 3.19
C TYR A 133 -20.75 1.70 2.14
N VAL A 134 -20.93 2.12 0.89
CA VAL A 134 -20.15 1.74 -0.28
C VAL A 134 -19.67 2.98 -1.02
N GLY A 135 -18.40 3.02 -1.36
CA GLY A 135 -17.79 4.18 -2.02
C GLY A 135 -16.43 3.81 -2.62
N GLY A 136 -15.69 4.83 -3.02
CA GLY A 136 -14.42 4.69 -3.71
C GLY A 136 -14.50 5.21 -5.15
N PRO A 137 -13.46 4.98 -5.98
CA PRO A 137 -13.36 5.54 -7.33
C PRO A 137 -14.59 5.25 -8.20
N MET A 138 -15.09 4.02 -8.19
CA MET A 138 -16.24 3.63 -8.97
C MET A 138 -17.50 4.41 -8.61
N TYR A 139 -17.67 4.79 -7.34
CA TYR A 139 -18.84 5.54 -6.89
C TYR A 139 -18.71 7.02 -7.14
N TYR A 140 -17.55 7.66 -6.87
CA TYR A 140 -17.44 9.08 -7.15
C TYR A 140 -17.35 9.38 -8.66
N ILE A 141 -16.83 8.48 -9.48
CA ILE A 141 -16.93 8.58 -10.95
C ILE A 141 -18.40 8.47 -11.39
N LYS A 142 -19.12 7.45 -10.90
CA LYS A 142 -20.54 7.23 -11.24
C LYS A 142 -21.41 8.42 -10.83
N ASN A 143 -21.26 8.90 -9.59
CA ASN A 143 -22.17 9.89 -8.98
C ASN A 143 -21.73 11.34 -9.25
N GLY A 144 -20.43 11.58 -9.40
CA GLY A 144 -19.89 12.91 -9.60
C GLY A 144 -19.78 13.32 -11.06
N LEU A 145 -19.46 12.41 -11.99
CA LEU A 145 -19.27 12.71 -13.40
C LEU A 145 -20.48 12.35 -14.29
N GLY A 146 -21.41 11.55 -13.76
CA GLY A 146 -22.63 11.19 -14.47
C GLY A 146 -22.49 10.02 -15.46
N LYS A 147 -23.57 9.80 -16.25
CA LYS A 147 -23.75 8.57 -17.04
C LYS A 147 -22.67 8.35 -18.09
N ASN A 148 -22.18 9.41 -18.73
CA ASN A 148 -21.20 9.31 -19.83
C ASN A 148 -19.83 8.79 -19.35
N TRP A 149 -19.51 8.93 -18.08
CA TRP A 149 -18.24 8.52 -17.49
C TRP A 149 -18.31 7.17 -16.75
N ARG A 150 -19.50 6.55 -16.73
CA ARG A 150 -19.72 5.27 -16.01
C ARG A 150 -18.79 4.15 -16.50
N PHE A 151 -18.34 4.20 -17.76
CA PHE A 151 -17.40 3.21 -18.29
C PHE A 151 -16.07 3.20 -17.50
N LEU A 152 -15.58 4.37 -17.04
CA LEU A 152 -14.38 4.45 -16.21
C LEU A 152 -14.58 3.77 -14.85
N ALA A 153 -15.77 3.91 -14.25
CA ALA A 153 -16.11 3.24 -13.00
C ALA A 153 -16.12 1.71 -13.16
N VAL A 154 -16.62 1.22 -14.30
CA VAL A 154 -16.61 -0.21 -14.64
C VAL A 154 -15.18 -0.70 -14.88
N LEU A 155 -14.36 0.04 -15.64
CA LEU A 155 -12.95 -0.30 -15.88
C LEU A 155 -12.16 -0.35 -14.57
N TYR A 156 -12.31 0.66 -13.70
CA TYR A 156 -11.68 0.67 -12.38
C TYR A 156 -12.01 -0.58 -11.59
N SER A 157 -13.31 -0.93 -11.50
CA SER A 157 -13.77 -2.09 -10.75
C SER A 157 -13.30 -3.41 -11.37
N ALA A 158 -13.26 -3.51 -12.70
CA ALA A 158 -12.75 -4.70 -13.38
C ALA A 158 -11.24 -4.92 -13.11
N PHE A 159 -10.44 -3.87 -13.23
CA PHE A 159 -9.02 -3.94 -12.88
C PHE A 159 -8.82 -4.26 -11.41
N GLY A 160 -9.64 -3.66 -10.51
CA GLY A 160 -9.61 -3.96 -9.09
C GLY A 160 -9.86 -5.43 -8.78
N VAL A 161 -10.88 -6.05 -9.38
CA VAL A 161 -11.18 -7.48 -9.19
C VAL A 161 -10.02 -8.37 -9.66
N LEU A 162 -9.35 -8.02 -10.77
CA LEU A 162 -8.20 -8.78 -11.26
C LEU A 162 -6.97 -8.61 -10.37
N THR A 163 -6.72 -7.39 -9.92
CA THR A 163 -5.56 -7.04 -9.07
C THR A 163 -5.59 -7.74 -7.72
N VAL A 164 -6.76 -7.83 -7.07
CA VAL A 164 -6.83 -8.32 -5.69
C VAL A 164 -6.42 -9.77 -5.54
N PHE A 165 -6.63 -10.61 -6.54
CA PHE A 165 -6.21 -12.01 -6.51
C PHE A 165 -4.69 -12.17 -6.54
N GLY A 166 -3.99 -11.33 -7.29
CA GLY A 166 -2.53 -11.33 -7.38
C GLY A 166 -1.89 -10.49 -6.29
N THR A 167 -1.82 -9.16 -6.49
CA THR A 167 -1.13 -8.22 -5.59
C THR A 167 -1.70 -8.23 -4.18
N GLY A 168 -3.02 -8.33 -4.05
CA GLY A 168 -3.70 -8.30 -2.75
C GLY A 168 -3.67 -9.63 -1.98
N ASN A 169 -3.43 -10.77 -2.64
CA ASN A 169 -3.53 -12.08 -2.00
C ASN A 169 -2.32 -12.98 -2.31
N ALA A 170 -2.25 -13.56 -3.51
CA ALA A 170 -1.29 -14.62 -3.80
C ALA A 170 0.17 -14.20 -3.53
N THR A 171 0.55 -12.96 -3.89
CA THR A 171 1.90 -12.45 -3.65
C THR A 171 2.17 -12.24 -2.16
N GLN A 172 1.17 -11.84 -1.39
CA GLN A 172 1.28 -11.66 0.06
C GLN A 172 1.45 -13.01 0.76
N VAL A 173 0.67 -14.01 0.36
CA VAL A 173 0.79 -15.38 0.90
C VAL A 173 2.14 -15.99 0.56
N ASN A 174 2.61 -15.81 -0.67
CA ASN A 174 3.96 -16.25 -1.07
C ASN A 174 5.05 -15.60 -0.19
N THR A 175 4.90 -14.31 0.14
CA THR A 175 5.83 -13.64 1.05
C THR A 175 5.77 -14.22 2.47
N ILE A 176 4.57 -14.56 3.00
CA ILE A 176 4.43 -15.22 4.30
C ILE A 176 5.17 -16.56 4.30
N THR A 177 4.91 -17.41 3.31
CA THR A 177 5.54 -18.75 3.24
C THR A 177 7.05 -18.63 3.11
N THR A 178 7.55 -17.77 2.22
CA THR A 178 8.99 -17.54 2.06
C THR A 178 9.65 -17.03 3.35
N ALA A 179 9.00 -16.13 4.08
CA ALA A 179 9.55 -15.61 5.34
C ALA A 179 9.61 -16.69 6.43
N ILE A 180 8.60 -17.54 6.53
CA ILE A 180 8.56 -18.67 7.48
C ILE A 180 9.59 -19.72 7.08
N ASP A 181 9.66 -20.11 5.81
CA ASP A 181 10.62 -21.07 5.29
C ASP A 181 12.05 -20.62 5.60
N THR A 182 12.38 -19.37 5.26
CA THR A 182 13.70 -18.79 5.52
C THR A 182 14.06 -18.83 7.01
N ALA A 183 13.13 -18.47 7.88
CA ALA A 183 13.35 -18.50 9.33
C ALA A 183 13.60 -19.93 9.81
N LEU A 184 12.78 -20.90 9.41
CA LEU A 184 12.91 -22.29 9.85
C LEU A 184 14.16 -22.99 9.32
N ILE A 185 14.56 -22.69 8.08
CA ILE A 185 15.80 -23.19 7.47
C ILE A 185 17.02 -22.62 8.21
N ASN A 186 17.02 -21.30 8.50
CA ASN A 186 18.11 -20.65 9.23
C ASN A 186 18.33 -21.22 10.63
N PHE A 187 17.27 -21.73 11.26
CA PHE A 187 17.34 -22.42 12.57
C PHE A 187 17.53 -23.95 12.44
N ASN A 188 17.73 -24.47 11.24
CA ASN A 188 17.86 -25.91 10.97
C ASN A 188 16.67 -26.76 11.45
N VAL A 189 15.47 -26.19 11.50
CA VAL A 189 14.24 -26.88 11.88
C VAL A 189 13.70 -27.73 10.74
N ILE A 190 13.83 -27.24 9.50
CA ILE A 190 13.41 -27.92 8.28
C ILE A 190 14.52 -27.85 7.22
N SER A 191 14.46 -28.78 6.26
CA SER A 191 15.27 -28.75 5.05
C SER A 191 14.51 -28.13 3.88
N GLU A 192 15.21 -27.64 2.87
CA GLU A 192 14.59 -27.08 1.65
C GLU A 192 13.62 -28.07 0.97
N SER A 193 13.91 -29.38 1.03
CA SER A 193 13.04 -30.42 0.48
C SER A 193 11.69 -30.56 1.18
N SER A 194 11.54 -30.01 2.38
CA SER A 194 10.32 -30.10 3.19
C SER A 194 9.40 -28.89 3.02
N THR A 195 9.86 -27.82 2.39
CA THR A 195 9.11 -26.54 2.26
C THR A 195 7.77 -26.69 1.53
N GLY A 196 7.70 -27.51 0.47
CA GLY A 196 6.46 -27.70 -0.28
C GLY A 196 5.29 -28.24 0.54
N ARG A 197 5.54 -29.18 1.49
CA ARG A 197 4.50 -29.69 2.39
C ARG A 197 4.10 -28.65 3.42
N LEU A 198 5.07 -27.94 3.99
CA LEU A 198 4.83 -26.87 4.95
C LEU A 198 3.99 -25.75 4.31
N ASN A 199 4.33 -25.31 3.09
CA ASN A 199 3.66 -24.26 2.36
C ASN A 199 2.20 -24.61 2.05
N LEU A 200 1.91 -25.87 1.72
CA LEU A 200 0.52 -26.31 1.56
C LEU A 200 -0.27 -26.18 2.88
N ILE A 201 0.32 -26.60 4.01
CA ILE A 201 -0.31 -26.48 5.34
C ILE A 201 -0.53 -25.00 5.67
N LEU A 202 0.48 -24.15 5.48
CA LEU A 202 0.38 -22.71 5.69
C LEU A 202 -0.70 -22.09 4.81
N GLY A 203 -0.77 -22.46 3.53
CA GLY A 203 -1.80 -22.00 2.60
C GLY A 203 -3.21 -22.33 3.09
N ILE A 204 -3.43 -23.53 3.60
CA ILE A 204 -4.71 -23.95 4.19
C ILE A 204 -5.03 -23.14 5.45
N VAL A 205 -4.06 -22.98 6.37
CA VAL A 205 -4.24 -22.19 7.60
C VAL A 205 -4.56 -20.73 7.27
N ILE A 206 -3.81 -20.12 6.35
CA ILE A 206 -4.05 -18.74 5.92
C ILE A 206 -5.44 -18.61 5.28
N THR A 207 -5.84 -19.55 4.42
CA THR A 207 -7.18 -19.58 3.81
C THR A 207 -8.27 -19.56 4.88
N LEU A 208 -8.15 -20.39 5.91
CA LEU A 208 -9.12 -20.45 7.01
C LEU A 208 -9.15 -19.13 7.81
N LEU A 209 -7.99 -18.56 8.15
CA LEU A 209 -7.90 -17.31 8.89
C LEU A 209 -8.47 -16.13 8.08
N VAL A 210 -8.11 -16.03 6.81
CA VAL A 210 -8.63 -15.00 5.89
C VAL A 210 -10.14 -15.15 5.73
N GLY A 211 -10.62 -16.37 5.49
CA GLY A 211 -12.05 -16.66 5.36
C GLY A 211 -12.84 -16.29 6.61
N MET A 212 -12.33 -16.61 7.81
CA MET A 212 -12.96 -16.23 9.08
C MET A 212 -13.10 -14.71 9.24
N VAL A 213 -12.13 -13.94 8.79
CA VAL A 213 -12.18 -12.48 8.90
C VAL A 213 -13.12 -11.91 7.85
N LEU A 214 -12.93 -12.26 6.58
CA LEU A 214 -13.64 -11.65 5.46
C LEU A 214 -15.14 -12.00 5.45
N LEU A 215 -15.50 -13.25 5.73
CA LEU A 215 -16.90 -13.69 5.81
C LEU A 215 -17.66 -13.06 6.99
N GLY A 216 -16.94 -12.52 7.97
CA GLY A 216 -17.53 -11.72 9.06
C GLY A 216 -17.91 -10.29 8.67
N GLY A 217 -17.68 -9.89 7.42
CA GLY A 217 -18.09 -8.61 6.86
C GLY A 217 -17.27 -7.41 7.37
N ILE A 218 -17.73 -6.20 7.01
CA ILE A 218 -16.97 -4.98 7.24
C ILE A 218 -16.66 -4.69 8.71
N LYS A 219 -17.56 -5.02 9.64
CA LYS A 219 -17.34 -4.84 11.08
C LYS A 219 -16.16 -5.69 11.59
N ARG A 220 -16.08 -6.95 11.15
CA ARG A 220 -14.98 -7.85 11.55
C ARG A 220 -13.66 -7.42 10.91
N ILE A 221 -13.68 -7.06 9.62
CA ILE A 221 -12.51 -6.52 8.92
C ILE A 221 -11.97 -5.31 9.68
N GLY A 222 -12.82 -4.32 9.99
CA GLY A 222 -12.45 -3.13 10.76
C GLY A 222 -11.89 -3.46 12.15
N SER A 223 -12.54 -4.37 12.88
CA SER A 223 -12.13 -4.77 14.23
C SER A 223 -10.79 -5.51 14.26
N VAL A 224 -10.48 -6.31 13.25
CA VAL A 224 -9.18 -6.98 13.11
C VAL A 224 -8.11 -5.97 12.71
N SER A 225 -8.39 -5.12 11.73
CA SER A 225 -7.45 -4.11 11.24
C SER A 225 -7.06 -3.10 12.32
N GLU A 226 -8.02 -2.62 13.14
CA GLU A 226 -7.73 -1.64 14.20
C GLU A 226 -6.81 -2.17 15.32
N LYS A 227 -6.69 -3.50 15.46
CA LYS A 227 -5.79 -4.13 16.43
C LYS A 227 -4.46 -4.51 15.77
N LEU A 228 -4.53 -5.14 14.61
CA LEU A 228 -3.36 -5.67 13.90
C LEU A 228 -2.45 -4.56 13.40
N VAL A 229 -3.01 -3.51 12.77
CA VAL A 229 -2.20 -2.48 12.10
C VAL A 229 -1.38 -1.65 13.09
N PRO A 230 -1.95 -1.10 14.19
CA PRO A 230 -1.12 -0.39 15.16
C PRO A 230 -0.07 -1.30 15.82
N PHE A 231 -0.41 -2.57 16.09
CA PHE A 231 0.52 -3.54 16.66
C PHE A 231 1.71 -3.78 15.70
N MET A 232 1.42 -4.14 14.45
CA MET A 232 2.50 -4.45 13.49
C MET A 232 3.36 -3.23 13.17
N ALA A 233 2.75 -2.04 13.05
CA ALA A 233 3.47 -0.81 12.79
C ALA A 233 4.39 -0.45 13.97
N LEU A 234 3.88 -0.48 15.22
CA LEU A 234 4.67 -0.19 16.40
C LEU A 234 5.82 -1.20 16.56
N PHE A 235 5.53 -2.48 16.38
CA PHE A 235 6.51 -3.55 16.46
C PHE A 235 7.67 -3.32 15.45
N TYR A 236 7.32 -3.03 14.20
CA TYR A 236 8.31 -2.76 13.16
C TYR A 236 9.10 -1.48 13.43
N ILE A 237 8.42 -0.39 13.83
CA ILE A 237 9.06 0.89 14.15
C ILE A 237 10.07 0.73 15.29
N VAL A 238 9.72 0.01 16.35
CA VAL A 238 10.63 -0.22 17.50
C VAL A 238 11.86 -0.98 17.06
N LEU A 239 11.70 -2.05 16.27
CA LEU A 239 12.84 -2.82 15.76
C LEU A 239 13.74 -1.98 14.85
N ALA A 240 13.14 -1.23 13.92
CA ALA A 240 13.88 -0.40 12.98
C ALA A 240 14.60 0.77 13.67
N LEU A 241 13.95 1.44 14.63
CA LEU A 241 14.58 2.48 15.45
C LEU A 241 15.75 1.94 16.25
N GLY A 242 15.68 0.71 16.77
CA GLY A 242 16.80 0.08 17.44
C GLY A 242 18.02 -0.07 16.53
N VAL A 243 17.84 -0.48 15.26
CA VAL A 243 18.93 -0.52 14.27
C VAL A 243 19.53 0.88 14.07
N VAL A 244 18.67 1.90 13.91
CA VAL A 244 19.11 3.29 13.69
C VAL A 244 19.89 3.82 14.90
N ILE A 245 19.40 3.57 16.12
CA ILE A 245 20.03 4.04 17.36
C ILE A 245 21.40 3.35 17.56
N LEU A 246 21.47 2.04 17.34
CA LEU A 246 22.73 1.29 17.47
C LEU A 246 23.79 1.68 16.42
N ASN A 247 23.34 2.25 15.29
CA ASN A 247 24.20 2.72 14.21
C ASN A 247 24.12 4.24 14.02
N ILE A 248 23.85 5.01 15.08
CA ILE A 248 23.56 6.45 15.02
C ILE A 248 24.68 7.26 14.36
N GLY A 249 25.93 6.83 14.50
CA GLY A 249 27.10 7.49 13.89
C GLY A 249 27.10 7.47 12.35
N ARG A 250 26.37 6.54 11.71
CA ARG A 250 26.24 6.45 10.26
C ARG A 250 25.07 7.25 9.69
N VAL A 251 24.13 7.65 10.53
CA VAL A 251 22.90 8.33 10.11
C VAL A 251 23.16 9.62 9.32
N PRO A 252 24.08 10.53 9.73
CA PRO A 252 24.35 11.74 8.95
C PRO A 252 24.88 11.44 7.54
N ALA A 253 25.79 10.47 7.40
CA ALA A 253 26.32 10.05 6.11
C ALA A 253 25.24 9.45 5.21
N VAL A 254 24.36 8.62 5.78
CA VAL A 254 23.24 8.01 5.05
C VAL A 254 22.26 9.07 4.56
N PHE A 255 21.90 10.06 5.38
CA PHE A 255 21.06 11.17 4.92
C PHE A 255 21.72 12.01 3.83
N HIS A 256 23.03 12.24 3.93
CA HIS A 256 23.80 12.87 2.86
C HIS A 256 23.68 12.04 1.56
N ASP A 257 23.91 10.73 1.62
CA ASP A 257 23.86 9.86 0.46
C ASP A 257 22.46 9.77 -0.17
N ILE A 258 21.40 9.84 0.65
CA ILE A 258 20.02 9.92 0.17
C ILE A 258 19.79 11.22 -0.61
N VAL A 259 20.15 12.37 -0.04
CA VAL A 259 19.89 13.68 -0.66
C VAL A 259 20.83 13.92 -1.84
N TYR A 260 22.12 13.69 -1.67
CA TYR A 260 23.11 13.88 -2.72
C TYR A 260 22.94 12.86 -3.85
N GLY A 261 22.70 11.59 -3.52
CA GLY A 261 22.45 10.51 -4.46
C GLY A 261 21.15 10.65 -5.25
N ALA A 262 20.19 11.43 -4.77
CA ALA A 262 18.97 11.73 -5.53
C ALA A 262 19.27 12.44 -6.86
N PHE A 263 20.30 13.25 -6.89
CA PHE A 263 20.72 14.04 -8.06
C PHE A 263 22.02 13.54 -8.70
N ASN A 264 22.85 12.84 -7.94
CA ASN A 264 24.15 12.30 -8.33
C ASN A 264 24.27 10.81 -7.97
N PRO A 265 23.43 9.91 -8.49
CA PRO A 265 23.41 8.51 -8.06
C PRO A 265 24.73 7.80 -8.34
N SER A 266 25.42 8.12 -9.43
CA SER A 266 26.72 7.51 -9.77
C SER A 266 27.79 7.76 -8.70
N ALA A 267 27.76 8.90 -8.03
CA ALA A 267 28.75 9.25 -7.02
C ALA A 267 28.60 8.39 -5.74
N VAL A 268 27.38 7.98 -5.39
CA VAL A 268 27.10 7.19 -4.17
C VAL A 268 26.99 5.69 -4.44
N THR A 269 26.95 5.26 -5.71
CA THR A 269 26.81 3.85 -6.11
C THR A 269 28.06 3.31 -6.83
N GLY A 270 29.19 4.01 -6.76
CA GLY A 270 30.41 3.62 -7.44
C GLY A 270 30.28 3.58 -8.97
N GLY A 271 29.42 4.42 -9.55
CA GLY A 271 29.21 4.50 -11.00
C GLY A 271 28.18 3.50 -11.56
N VAL A 272 27.69 2.56 -10.75
CA VAL A 272 26.74 1.53 -11.22
C VAL A 272 25.42 2.14 -11.66
N ILE A 273 24.89 3.12 -10.92
CA ILE A 273 23.64 3.82 -11.27
C ILE A 273 24.00 5.15 -11.89
N GLY A 274 24.10 5.17 -13.21
CA GLY A 274 24.55 6.34 -13.99
C GLY A 274 23.48 7.39 -14.26
N SER A 275 22.20 7.11 -13.97
CA SER A 275 21.10 7.98 -14.38
C SER A 275 20.28 8.49 -13.20
N PHE A 276 20.25 9.81 -13.04
CA PHE A 276 19.31 10.53 -12.18
C PHE A 276 17.85 10.12 -12.42
N PHE A 277 17.45 9.98 -13.69
CA PHE A 277 16.09 9.58 -14.05
C PHE A 277 15.76 8.16 -13.56
N LEU A 278 16.73 7.25 -13.51
CA LEU A 278 16.51 5.90 -12.98
C LEU A 278 16.23 5.94 -11.48
N SER A 279 17.01 6.71 -10.72
CA SER A 279 16.80 6.91 -9.29
C SER A 279 15.41 7.51 -9.01
N MET A 280 15.06 8.58 -9.73
CA MET A 280 13.75 9.23 -9.65
C MET A 280 12.62 8.27 -10.01
N LYS A 281 12.72 7.58 -11.15
CA LYS A 281 11.71 6.61 -11.62
C LYS A 281 11.47 5.52 -10.57
N LYS A 282 12.52 4.94 -10.03
CA LYS A 282 12.41 3.85 -9.05
C LYS A 282 11.87 4.34 -7.71
N GLY A 283 12.31 5.50 -7.24
CA GLY A 283 11.79 6.09 -6.01
C GLY A 283 10.31 6.45 -6.10
N VAL A 284 9.91 7.20 -7.13
CA VAL A 284 8.50 7.58 -7.33
C VAL A 284 7.60 6.37 -7.51
N SER A 285 7.99 5.43 -8.38
CA SER A 285 7.19 4.22 -8.65
C SER A 285 6.98 3.39 -7.38
N ARG A 286 8.04 3.16 -6.59
CA ARG A 286 7.93 2.36 -5.36
C ARG A 286 7.25 3.11 -4.22
N GLY A 287 7.37 4.43 -4.16
CA GLY A 287 6.59 5.26 -3.24
C GLY A 287 5.09 5.15 -3.51
N ILE A 288 4.66 5.32 -4.76
CA ILE A 288 3.26 5.20 -5.18
C ILE A 288 2.74 3.77 -4.96
N PHE A 289 3.53 2.76 -5.29
CA PHE A 289 3.17 1.36 -5.08
C PHE A 289 2.92 1.04 -3.60
N SER A 290 3.71 1.64 -2.69
CA SER A 290 3.56 1.45 -1.25
C SER A 290 2.32 2.15 -0.71
N ASN A 291 2.18 3.46 -0.93
CA ASN A 291 1.11 4.27 -0.31
C ASN A 291 -0.20 4.30 -1.10
N GLU A 292 -0.21 3.74 -2.32
CA GLU A 292 -1.38 3.65 -3.19
C GLU A 292 -2.06 5.00 -3.49
N ALA A 293 -1.36 6.14 -3.32
CA ALA A 293 -1.91 7.45 -3.67
C ALA A 293 -1.99 7.61 -5.20
N GLY A 294 -3.17 7.91 -5.70
CA GLY A 294 -3.46 7.92 -7.13
C GLY A 294 -4.05 6.61 -7.66
N LEU A 295 -4.04 5.52 -6.87
CA LEU A 295 -4.72 4.27 -7.21
C LEU A 295 -6.19 4.23 -6.73
N GLY A 296 -6.52 5.04 -5.73
CA GLY A 296 -7.88 5.16 -5.19
C GLY A 296 -8.33 4.05 -4.25
N THR A 297 -7.53 3.00 -4.06
CA THR A 297 -7.86 1.78 -3.32
C THR A 297 -8.20 2.06 -1.86
N GLY A 298 -7.36 2.76 -1.11
CA GLY A 298 -7.60 3.11 0.29
C GLY A 298 -8.89 3.90 0.50
N SER A 299 -9.32 4.69 -0.49
CA SER A 299 -10.56 5.46 -0.42
C SER A 299 -11.80 4.58 -0.31
N ILE A 300 -11.74 3.32 -0.74
CA ILE A 300 -12.81 2.32 -0.61
C ILE A 300 -13.05 1.99 0.87
N ALA A 301 -11.98 1.77 1.66
CA ALA A 301 -12.11 1.54 3.09
C ALA A 301 -12.60 2.79 3.83
N HIS A 302 -12.06 3.95 3.48
CA HIS A 302 -12.48 5.22 4.09
C HIS A 302 -13.95 5.57 3.83
N ALA A 303 -14.51 5.17 2.70
CA ALA A 303 -15.93 5.37 2.39
C ALA A 303 -16.86 4.62 3.37
N CYS A 304 -16.38 3.51 3.98
CA CYS A 304 -17.12 2.75 4.98
C CYS A 304 -17.16 3.43 6.37
N ALA A 305 -16.46 4.56 6.55
CA ALA A 305 -16.37 5.24 7.85
C ALA A 305 -17.70 5.87 8.28
N ASP A 306 -18.06 5.71 9.54
CA ASP A 306 -19.22 6.37 10.14
C ASP A 306 -18.91 7.85 10.43
N THR A 307 -19.04 8.68 9.41
CA THR A 307 -18.79 10.12 9.46
C THR A 307 -19.68 10.87 8.48
N SER A 308 -20.12 12.05 8.88
CA SER A 308 -20.84 13.00 8.01
C SER A 308 -19.94 14.08 7.41
N LYS A 309 -18.62 14.04 7.74
CA LYS A 309 -17.67 15.11 7.36
C LYS A 309 -16.59 14.56 6.43
N PRO A 310 -16.77 14.65 5.09
CA PRO A 310 -15.83 14.10 4.09
C PRO A 310 -14.40 14.60 4.28
N VAL A 311 -14.20 15.91 4.43
CA VAL A 311 -12.89 16.54 4.60
C VAL A 311 -12.18 16.04 5.87
N LYS A 312 -12.93 15.85 6.97
CA LYS A 312 -12.34 15.29 8.20
C LYS A 312 -11.85 13.87 8.00
N GLN A 313 -12.55 13.06 7.19
CA GLN A 313 -12.06 11.73 6.81
C GLN A 313 -10.87 11.83 5.86
N GLY A 314 -10.83 12.82 4.98
CA GLY A 314 -9.66 13.10 4.12
C GLY A 314 -8.38 13.34 4.92
N MET A 315 -8.46 13.95 6.14
CA MET A 315 -7.29 14.12 7.00
C MET A 315 -6.62 12.79 7.38
N PHE A 316 -7.40 11.71 7.54
CA PHE A 316 -6.84 10.38 7.78
C PHE A 316 -6.05 9.86 6.55
N GLY A 317 -6.45 10.24 5.33
CA GLY A 317 -5.69 9.91 4.11
C GLY A 317 -4.31 10.57 4.07
N ILE A 318 -4.18 11.80 4.59
CA ILE A 318 -2.87 12.46 4.77
C ILE A 318 -2.00 11.65 5.73
N PHE A 319 -2.56 11.26 6.87
CA PHE A 319 -1.85 10.45 7.87
C PHE A 319 -1.46 9.07 7.32
N GLU A 320 -2.33 8.43 6.53
CA GLU A 320 -2.08 7.12 5.91
C GLU A 320 -0.79 7.14 5.08
N VAL A 321 -0.67 8.07 4.13
CA VAL A 321 0.52 8.20 3.28
C VAL A 321 1.76 8.59 4.07
N PHE A 322 1.61 9.46 5.07
CA PHE A 322 2.70 9.83 5.97
C PHE A 322 3.22 8.62 6.75
N ALA A 323 2.34 7.87 7.39
CA ALA A 323 2.71 6.69 8.18
C ALA A 323 3.36 5.60 7.31
N ASP A 324 2.79 5.34 6.14
CA ASP A 324 3.29 4.34 5.20
C ASP A 324 4.68 4.71 4.67
N THR A 325 4.81 5.84 4.01
CA THR A 325 6.02 6.13 3.22
C THR A 325 7.03 6.97 4.00
N ILE A 326 6.59 8.07 4.66
CA ILE A 326 7.53 8.94 5.37
C ILE A 326 8.07 8.25 6.64
N VAL A 327 7.24 7.44 7.32
CA VAL A 327 7.71 6.74 8.53
C VAL A 327 8.24 5.35 8.18
N ILE A 328 7.40 4.43 7.74
CA ILE A 328 7.78 3.00 7.62
C ILE A 328 8.80 2.78 6.51
N CYS A 329 8.59 3.30 5.29
CA CYS A 329 9.57 3.12 4.21
C CYS A 329 10.89 3.80 4.51
N THR A 330 10.89 4.97 5.17
CA THR A 330 12.14 5.64 5.59
C THR A 330 12.90 4.81 6.62
N LEU A 331 12.20 4.24 7.59
CA LEU A 331 12.84 3.34 8.58
C LEU A 331 13.43 2.11 7.91
N THR A 332 12.74 1.51 6.96
CA THR A 332 13.28 0.38 6.17
C THR A 332 14.55 0.79 5.40
N ALA A 333 14.54 1.95 4.75
CA ALA A 333 15.69 2.46 4.05
C ALA A 333 16.88 2.71 5.00
N LEU A 334 16.62 3.29 6.17
CA LEU A 334 17.63 3.49 7.18
C LEU A 334 18.19 2.17 7.69
N VAL A 335 17.35 1.17 7.98
CA VAL A 335 17.80 -0.18 8.39
C VAL A 335 18.81 -0.74 7.38
N ILE A 336 18.52 -0.66 6.08
CA ILE A 336 19.42 -1.15 5.04
C ILE A 336 20.73 -0.34 5.02
N LEU A 337 20.62 0.97 4.98
CA LEU A 337 21.76 1.83 4.71
C LEU A 337 22.69 2.05 5.91
N VAL A 338 22.14 2.16 7.15
CA VAL A 338 22.97 2.37 8.35
C VAL A 338 23.61 1.08 8.85
N SER A 339 23.03 -0.09 8.58
CA SER A 339 23.60 -1.37 9.01
C SER A 339 24.93 -1.70 8.34
N GLY A 340 25.18 -1.11 7.16
CA GLY A 340 26.41 -1.32 6.40
C GLY A 340 26.45 -2.64 5.64
N VAL A 341 25.29 -3.29 5.46
CA VAL A 341 25.21 -4.45 4.56
C VAL A 341 25.55 -4.05 3.13
N PRO A 342 26.29 -4.89 2.39
CA PRO A 342 26.60 -4.60 1.00
C PRO A 342 25.32 -4.60 0.17
N VAL A 343 25.07 -3.50 -0.55
CA VAL A 343 23.98 -3.41 -1.52
C VAL A 343 24.53 -3.71 -2.90
N ASN A 344 23.98 -4.73 -3.53
CA ASN A 344 24.37 -5.11 -4.90
C ASN A 344 23.62 -4.20 -5.90
N TYR A 345 24.16 -3.00 -6.12
CA TYR A 345 23.53 -2.03 -7.00
C TYR A 345 23.42 -2.54 -8.43
N GLY A 346 22.27 -2.23 -9.07
CA GLY A 346 21.96 -2.70 -10.42
C GLY A 346 21.28 -4.07 -10.47
N ALA A 347 21.34 -4.87 -9.40
CA ALA A 347 20.64 -6.13 -9.28
C ALA A 347 19.32 -5.99 -8.54
N ALA A 348 18.33 -6.84 -8.87
CA ALA A 348 17.07 -6.87 -8.13
C ALA A 348 17.31 -7.33 -6.69
N ALA A 349 16.66 -6.66 -5.74
CA ALA A 349 16.65 -7.06 -4.34
C ALA A 349 15.21 -7.02 -3.80
N GLY A 350 14.95 -7.88 -2.83
CA GLY A 350 13.66 -8.00 -2.15
C GLY A 350 13.80 -7.84 -0.64
N ALA A 351 12.94 -8.53 0.10
CA ALA A 351 12.90 -8.47 1.56
C ALA A 351 14.19 -8.98 2.22
N GLU A 352 14.93 -9.87 1.55
CA GLU A 352 16.19 -10.43 2.02
C GLU A 352 17.25 -9.36 2.34
N LEU A 353 17.29 -8.27 1.58
CA LEU A 353 18.21 -7.16 1.83
C LEU A 353 17.84 -6.43 3.13
N THR A 354 16.57 -6.21 3.39
CA THR A 354 16.09 -5.62 4.64
C THR A 354 16.36 -6.54 5.84
N ILE A 355 16.09 -7.84 5.68
CA ILE A 355 16.37 -8.87 6.71
C ILE A 355 17.87 -8.89 7.03
N SER A 356 18.72 -8.81 6.02
CA SER A 356 20.18 -8.72 6.21
C SER A 356 20.58 -7.49 7.01
N GLY A 357 19.92 -6.34 6.80
CA GLY A 357 20.14 -5.12 7.58
C GLY A 357 19.81 -5.31 9.07
N PHE A 358 18.69 -5.95 9.38
CA PHE A 358 18.36 -6.31 10.77
C PHE A 358 19.34 -7.33 11.36
N THR A 359 19.69 -8.36 10.59
CA THR A 359 20.60 -9.44 11.03
C THR A 359 22.00 -8.92 11.30
N ALA A 360 22.51 -8.00 10.48
CA ALA A 360 23.81 -7.38 10.70
C ALA A 360 23.89 -6.61 12.03
N THR A 361 22.78 -6.06 12.50
CA THR A 361 22.75 -5.31 13.76
C THR A 361 22.43 -6.19 14.96
N TYR A 362 21.45 -7.09 14.85
CA TYR A 362 20.93 -7.85 15.99
C TYR A 362 21.42 -9.31 16.05
N GLY A 363 22.03 -9.80 14.99
CA GLY A 363 22.40 -11.22 14.85
C GLY A 363 21.27 -12.09 14.28
N GLY A 364 21.55 -13.37 14.04
CA GLY A 364 20.65 -14.29 13.32
C GLY A 364 19.28 -14.55 13.97
N TRP A 365 19.17 -14.37 15.30
CA TRP A 365 17.92 -14.56 16.03
C TRP A 365 16.79 -13.62 15.58
N VAL A 366 17.13 -12.46 15.03
CA VAL A 366 16.13 -11.47 14.58
C VAL A 366 15.32 -11.95 13.38
N SER A 367 15.78 -13.01 12.67
CA SER A 367 15.03 -13.59 11.55
C SER A 367 13.63 -14.07 11.95
N ILE A 368 13.43 -14.52 13.18
CA ILE A 368 12.09 -14.86 13.69
C ILE A 368 11.21 -13.62 13.76
N PHE A 369 11.74 -12.51 14.28
CA PHE A 369 10.98 -11.26 14.42
C PHE A 369 10.66 -10.63 13.08
N THR A 370 11.59 -10.68 12.12
CA THR A 370 11.34 -10.21 10.75
C THR A 370 10.29 -11.08 10.05
N ALA A 371 10.32 -12.40 10.24
CA ALA A 371 9.30 -13.30 9.73
C ALA A 371 7.92 -12.99 10.32
N VAL A 372 7.81 -12.76 11.63
CA VAL A 372 6.56 -12.35 12.29
C VAL A 372 6.06 -11.00 11.74
N ALA A 373 6.93 -10.01 11.57
CA ALA A 373 6.57 -8.73 10.98
C ALA A 373 6.04 -8.89 9.54
N MET A 374 6.74 -9.67 8.71
CA MET A 374 6.32 -9.98 7.34
C MET A 374 4.96 -10.68 7.30
N CYS A 375 4.73 -11.65 8.19
CA CYS A 375 3.44 -12.34 8.31
C CYS A 375 2.31 -11.36 8.67
N CYS A 376 2.53 -10.47 9.65
CA CYS A 376 1.54 -9.47 10.05
C CYS A 376 1.24 -8.50 8.92
N PHE A 377 2.24 -7.97 8.22
CA PHE A 377 2.10 -7.04 7.12
C PHE A 377 1.37 -7.68 5.93
N ALA A 378 1.82 -8.85 5.50
CA ALA A 378 1.18 -9.55 4.39
C ALA A 378 -0.26 -9.97 4.72
N PHE A 379 -0.51 -10.49 5.92
CA PHE A 379 -1.86 -10.89 6.35
C PHE A 379 -2.82 -9.69 6.43
N SER A 380 -2.36 -8.55 6.96
CA SER A 380 -3.17 -7.33 6.96
C SER A 380 -3.52 -6.87 5.54
N THR A 381 -2.56 -6.94 4.62
CA THR A 381 -2.77 -6.59 3.20
C THR A 381 -3.82 -7.50 2.55
N ILE A 382 -3.77 -8.82 2.80
CA ILE A 382 -4.80 -9.75 2.29
C ILE A 382 -6.20 -9.33 2.75
N ILE A 383 -6.34 -8.94 4.01
CA ILE A 383 -7.63 -8.52 4.57
C ILE A 383 -8.11 -7.19 3.96
N GLY A 384 -7.24 -6.20 3.87
CA GLY A 384 -7.56 -4.89 3.28
C GLY A 384 -7.97 -5.00 1.81
N TRP A 385 -7.19 -5.71 1.01
CA TRP A 385 -7.48 -5.94 -0.40
C TRP A 385 -8.71 -6.83 -0.63
N GLY A 386 -9.00 -7.74 0.30
CA GLY A 386 -10.25 -8.50 0.29
C GLY A 386 -11.49 -7.60 0.32
N LEU A 387 -11.47 -6.54 1.14
CA LEU A 387 -12.53 -5.53 1.16
C LEU A 387 -12.60 -4.76 -0.17
N TYR A 388 -11.45 -4.35 -0.74
CA TYR A 388 -11.42 -3.62 -2.00
C TYR A 388 -12.01 -4.45 -3.14
N GLY A 389 -11.61 -5.70 -3.25
CA GLY A 389 -12.16 -6.64 -4.24
C GLY A 389 -13.65 -6.87 -4.08
N ALA A 390 -14.12 -7.04 -2.84
CA ALA A 390 -15.55 -7.23 -2.56
C ALA A 390 -16.38 -6.01 -3.02
N ARG A 391 -15.88 -4.78 -2.80
CA ARG A 391 -16.57 -3.56 -3.24
C ARG A 391 -16.51 -3.37 -4.76
N CYS A 392 -15.41 -3.77 -5.41
CA CYS A 392 -15.30 -3.74 -6.87
C CYS A 392 -16.25 -4.75 -7.52
N ILE A 393 -16.31 -5.99 -7.03
CA ILE A 393 -17.20 -7.02 -7.59
C ILE A 393 -18.68 -6.70 -7.31
N GLU A 394 -18.99 -6.13 -6.15
CA GLU A 394 -20.33 -5.64 -5.81
C GLU A 394 -20.82 -4.58 -6.80
N PHE A 395 -19.94 -3.63 -7.15
CA PHE A 395 -20.25 -2.57 -8.11
C PHE A 395 -20.53 -3.12 -9.53
N LEU A 396 -19.78 -4.13 -9.97
CA LEU A 396 -19.93 -4.73 -11.29
C LEU A 396 -21.23 -5.56 -11.42
N PHE A 397 -21.59 -6.27 -10.36
CA PHE A 397 -22.72 -7.21 -10.39
C PHE A 397 -23.78 -6.89 -9.33
N SER A 398 -23.58 -7.32 -8.10
CA SER A 398 -24.48 -7.04 -6.98
C SER A 398 -23.88 -7.51 -5.65
N ALA A 399 -24.50 -7.08 -4.53
CA ALA A 399 -24.10 -7.52 -3.19
C ALA A 399 -24.23 -9.04 -2.96
N LYS A 400 -25.03 -9.75 -3.75
CA LYS A 400 -25.19 -11.22 -3.62
C LYS A 400 -23.90 -11.99 -3.92
N ILE A 401 -23.03 -11.43 -4.78
CA ILE A 401 -21.79 -12.10 -5.20
C ILE A 401 -20.63 -11.92 -4.19
N ILE A 402 -20.78 -11.07 -3.17
CA ILE A 402 -19.72 -10.81 -2.18
C ILE A 402 -19.28 -12.10 -1.48
N ARG A 403 -20.22 -12.92 -0.98
CA ARG A 403 -19.87 -14.15 -0.26
C ARG A 403 -19.14 -15.17 -1.14
N PRO A 404 -19.64 -15.55 -2.34
CA PRO A 404 -18.90 -16.41 -3.26
C PRO A 404 -17.52 -15.87 -3.61
N PHE A 405 -17.42 -14.55 -3.84
CA PHE A 405 -16.15 -13.89 -4.11
C PHE A 405 -15.17 -14.03 -2.94
N MET A 406 -15.62 -13.76 -1.70
CA MET A 406 -14.79 -13.88 -0.50
C MET A 406 -14.26 -15.31 -0.30
N ILE A 407 -15.07 -16.32 -0.60
CA ILE A 407 -14.65 -17.73 -0.55
C ILE A 407 -13.58 -17.99 -1.62
N ALA A 408 -13.83 -17.61 -2.86
CA ALA A 408 -12.88 -17.77 -3.96
C ALA A 408 -11.56 -17.03 -3.67
N TYR A 409 -11.66 -15.78 -3.20
CA TYR A 409 -10.52 -14.98 -2.80
C TYR A 409 -9.69 -15.67 -1.70
N SER A 410 -10.35 -16.21 -0.66
CA SER A 410 -9.64 -16.92 0.42
C SER A 410 -8.93 -18.16 -0.08
N LEU A 411 -9.52 -18.92 -0.99
CA LEU A 411 -8.94 -20.14 -1.57
C LEU A 411 -7.69 -19.87 -2.40
N VAL A 412 -7.56 -18.68 -3.01
CA VAL A 412 -6.35 -18.27 -3.75
C VAL A 412 -5.10 -18.24 -2.86
N ALA A 413 -5.25 -18.14 -1.54
CA ALA A 413 -4.12 -18.25 -0.61
C ALA A 413 -3.37 -19.59 -0.76
N ILE A 414 -4.07 -20.69 -1.06
CA ILE A 414 -3.42 -21.98 -1.31
C ILE A 414 -2.53 -21.91 -2.56
N ILE A 415 -3.01 -21.25 -3.62
CA ILE A 415 -2.25 -21.05 -4.86
C ILE A 415 -1.01 -20.19 -4.58
N GLY A 416 -1.18 -19.08 -3.85
CA GLY A 416 -0.08 -18.20 -3.45
C GLY A 416 0.99 -18.89 -2.62
N ALA A 417 0.59 -19.88 -1.81
CA ALA A 417 1.52 -20.66 -0.98
C ALA A 417 2.30 -21.72 -1.75
N THR A 418 1.76 -22.25 -2.86
CA THR A 418 2.25 -23.50 -3.48
C THR A 418 2.78 -23.35 -4.90
N VAL A 419 2.48 -22.22 -5.58
CA VAL A 419 2.81 -21.98 -6.99
C VAL A 419 3.84 -20.88 -7.12
N ASP A 420 4.78 -21.04 -8.05
CA ASP A 420 5.65 -19.94 -8.46
C ASP A 420 4.83 -18.88 -9.20
N LEU A 421 4.86 -17.67 -8.68
CA LEU A 421 3.98 -16.58 -9.11
C LEU A 421 4.56 -15.72 -10.26
N GLY A 422 5.81 -15.92 -10.68
CA GLY A 422 6.54 -15.14 -11.67
C GLY A 422 5.71 -14.22 -12.58
N LEU A 423 5.12 -14.80 -13.65
CA LEU A 423 4.30 -14.06 -14.61
C LEU A 423 3.00 -13.53 -13.98
N LEU A 424 2.36 -14.28 -13.07
CA LEU A 424 1.13 -13.86 -12.39
C LEU A 424 1.34 -12.60 -11.53
N TRP A 425 2.49 -12.50 -10.87
CA TRP A 425 2.89 -11.30 -10.15
C TRP A 425 2.95 -10.09 -11.09
N SER A 426 3.70 -10.22 -12.18
CA SER A 426 3.86 -9.13 -13.15
C SER A 426 2.52 -8.67 -13.75
N ILE A 427 1.62 -9.61 -14.05
CA ILE A 427 0.27 -9.30 -14.56
C ILE A 427 -0.55 -8.56 -13.49
N ALA A 428 -0.53 -9.02 -12.25
CA ALA A 428 -1.26 -8.38 -11.16
C ALA A 428 -0.73 -6.95 -10.88
N GLU A 429 0.59 -6.74 -10.93
CA GLU A 429 1.21 -5.42 -10.82
C GLU A 429 0.78 -4.49 -11.96
N THR A 430 0.64 -5.02 -13.17
CA THR A 430 0.14 -4.27 -14.33
C THR A 430 -1.31 -3.81 -14.13
N PHE A 431 -2.21 -4.69 -13.70
CA PHE A 431 -3.59 -4.31 -13.41
C PHE A 431 -3.70 -3.34 -12.24
N ASN A 432 -2.84 -3.47 -11.22
CA ASN A 432 -2.76 -2.51 -10.13
C ASN A 432 -2.43 -1.09 -10.65
N GLY A 433 -1.44 -0.98 -11.52
CA GLY A 433 -1.11 0.29 -12.14
C GLY A 433 -2.21 0.83 -13.06
N LEU A 434 -2.92 -0.04 -13.79
CA LEU A 434 -4.04 0.35 -14.66
C LEU A 434 -5.20 0.98 -13.89
N MET A 435 -5.40 0.66 -12.62
CA MET A 435 -6.42 1.30 -11.78
C MET A 435 -6.18 2.81 -11.62
N ALA A 436 -4.92 3.26 -11.69
CA ALA A 436 -4.59 4.68 -11.58
C ALA A 436 -5.24 5.53 -12.68
N ILE A 437 -5.37 5.02 -13.90
CA ILE A 437 -5.89 5.79 -15.04
C ILE A 437 -7.32 6.28 -14.79
N PRO A 438 -8.32 5.42 -14.60
CA PRO A 438 -9.69 5.87 -14.35
C PRO A 438 -9.80 6.66 -13.05
N ASN A 439 -9.00 6.32 -12.03
CA ASN A 439 -9.00 7.04 -10.76
C ASN A 439 -8.52 8.48 -10.92
N LEU A 440 -7.36 8.70 -11.52
CA LEU A 440 -6.78 10.03 -11.70
C LEU A 440 -7.63 10.93 -12.58
N ILE A 441 -8.25 10.39 -13.64
CA ILE A 441 -9.23 11.12 -14.45
C ILE A 441 -10.41 11.55 -13.58
N GLY A 442 -10.97 10.65 -12.77
CA GLY A 442 -12.06 10.97 -11.86
C GLY A 442 -11.70 12.03 -10.84
N VAL A 443 -10.55 11.89 -10.18
CA VAL A 443 -10.04 12.85 -9.18
C VAL A 443 -9.78 14.21 -9.79
N PHE A 444 -9.14 14.26 -10.98
CA PHE A 444 -8.86 15.52 -11.67
C PHE A 444 -10.15 16.28 -12.07
N LEU A 445 -11.11 15.58 -12.68
CA LEU A 445 -12.38 16.17 -13.10
C LEU A 445 -13.24 16.59 -11.89
N LEU A 446 -13.17 15.88 -10.76
CA LEU A 446 -13.90 16.20 -9.53
C LEU A 446 -13.10 17.07 -8.56
N SER A 447 -11.93 17.54 -8.94
CA SER A 447 -11.06 18.36 -8.10
C SER A 447 -11.75 19.63 -7.59
N GLY A 448 -12.58 20.25 -8.42
CA GLY A 448 -13.39 21.42 -8.05
C GLY A 448 -14.29 21.15 -6.84
N THR A 449 -14.98 20.02 -6.84
CA THR A 449 -15.83 19.59 -5.69
C THR A 449 -15.01 19.41 -4.43
N ALA A 450 -13.88 18.70 -4.50
CA ALA A 450 -13.02 18.50 -3.34
C ALA A 450 -12.46 19.81 -2.78
N ILE A 451 -12.06 20.74 -3.65
CA ILE A 451 -11.56 22.07 -3.26
C ILE A 451 -12.65 22.89 -2.57
N THR A 452 -13.87 22.89 -3.10
CA THR A 452 -15.01 23.58 -2.49
C THR A 452 -15.32 23.04 -1.10
N LEU A 453 -15.46 21.70 -0.97
CA LEU A 453 -15.68 21.04 0.31
C LEU A 453 -14.57 21.37 1.32
N THR A 454 -13.32 21.43 0.86
CA THR A 454 -12.17 21.76 1.72
C THR A 454 -12.27 23.19 2.23
N LYS A 455 -12.57 24.16 1.35
CA LYS A 455 -12.72 25.58 1.73
C LYS A 455 -13.87 25.78 2.72
N GLU A 456 -15.04 25.20 2.42
CA GLU A 456 -16.21 25.27 3.29
C GLU A 456 -15.95 24.68 4.69
N TYR A 457 -15.27 23.53 4.74
CA TYR A 457 -14.93 22.87 6.00
C TYR A 457 -14.03 23.73 6.89
N PHE A 458 -12.99 24.35 6.32
CA PHE A 458 -12.06 25.17 7.10
C PHE A 458 -12.59 26.59 7.37
N ALA A 459 -13.54 27.08 6.57
CA ALA A 459 -14.23 28.35 6.87
C ALA A 459 -15.19 28.27 8.07
N GLN A 460 -15.67 27.04 8.38
CA GLN A 460 -16.57 26.77 9.53
C GLN A 460 -15.81 26.37 10.80
N LYS A 461 -14.49 26.28 10.77
CA LYS A 461 -13.64 25.85 11.89
C LYS A 461 -12.96 27.02 12.58
#